data_6fd737d368dd30450c06e6baa573e677
#
_entry.id   6fd737d368dd30450c06e6baa573e677
#
_cell.length_a   1.000
_cell.length_b   1.000
_cell.length_c   1.000
_cell.angle_alpha   90.00
_cell.angle_beta   90.00
_cell.angle_gamma   90.00
#
_symmetry.space_group_name_H-M   'P 1'
#
loop_
_entity.id
_entity.type
_entity.pdbx_description
1 polymer ?
#
loop_
_entity_poly.entity_id
_entity_poly.type
_entity_poly.pdbx_seq_one_letter_code
_entity_poly.pdbx_strand_id
1 'polypeptide(L)'
;MKKQLVTLLLFIFPFLISGQSIFEQFQNNKNVTSISITPKMFQMLGSLAISSDDSESKVLKEIINGINSFKALITGSSDIITHMTKWVETISNKEDLEQIIAITEKNIEMNIYTKYGQEDGGLKTILIFSKEVYDEQNVDIKYSKKVEAFLLLVEGKISIENISKLISKLNLPGSNQLKKVGI
;
A
#
# COMPACT_ATOMS: atom_id res chain seq x y z
N MET A 1 -45.24 -18.82 -11.88
CA MET A 1 -43.91 -18.67 -12.49
C MET A 1 -43.28 -17.28 -12.25
N LYS A 2 -43.99 -16.14 -12.41
CA LYS A 2 -43.41 -14.78 -12.19
C LYS A 2 -42.93 -14.52 -10.76
N LYS A 3 -43.60 -15.02 -9.72
CA LYS A 3 -43.22 -14.85 -8.30
C LYS A 3 -41.94 -15.60 -7.93
N GLN A 4 -41.69 -16.77 -8.51
CA GLN A 4 -40.48 -17.56 -8.26
C GLN A 4 -39.23 -16.94 -8.92
N LEU A 5 -39.41 -16.27 -10.06
CA LEU A 5 -38.33 -15.56 -10.75
C LEU A 5 -37.85 -14.33 -9.96
N VAL A 6 -38.78 -13.60 -9.33
CA VAL A 6 -38.47 -12.44 -8.46
C VAL A 6 -37.73 -12.87 -7.20
N THR A 7 -38.11 -14.00 -6.60
CA THR A 7 -37.43 -14.53 -5.41
C THR A 7 -36.00 -14.98 -5.73
N LEU A 8 -35.77 -15.58 -6.89
CA LEU A 8 -34.43 -15.97 -7.37
C LEU A 8 -33.54 -14.75 -7.62
N LEU A 9 -34.09 -13.67 -8.14
CA LEU A 9 -33.36 -12.42 -8.41
C LEU A 9 -32.91 -11.74 -7.11
N LEU A 10 -33.71 -11.83 -6.03
CA LEU A 10 -33.37 -11.29 -4.72
C LEU A 10 -32.24 -12.04 -4.00
N PHE A 11 -32.03 -13.32 -4.33
CA PHE A 11 -30.97 -14.14 -3.76
C PHE A 11 -29.60 -13.90 -4.44
N ILE A 12 -29.55 -13.30 -5.63
CA ILE A 12 -28.31 -13.03 -6.39
C ILE A 12 -27.68 -11.70 -5.95
N PHE A 13 -28.45 -10.80 -5.35
CA PHE A 13 -27.99 -9.45 -4.96
C PHE A 13 -26.95 -9.37 -3.83
N PRO A 14 -26.90 -10.29 -2.82
CA PRO A 14 -25.89 -10.18 -1.76
C PRO A 14 -24.45 -10.53 -2.19
N PHE A 15 -24.25 -11.10 -3.38
CA PHE A 15 -22.91 -11.47 -3.84
C PHE A 15 -22.14 -10.36 -4.57
N LEU A 16 -22.76 -9.20 -4.80
CA LEU A 16 -22.11 -8.06 -5.47
C LEU A 16 -21.42 -7.07 -4.51
N ILE A 17 -21.42 -7.33 -3.18
CA ILE A 17 -20.78 -6.47 -2.17
C ILE A 17 -19.34 -6.93 -1.86
N SER A 18 -18.64 -7.44 -2.85
CA SER A 18 -17.27 -7.89 -2.66
C SER A 18 -16.32 -7.06 -3.49
N GLY A 19 -15.93 -5.88 -3.02
CA GLY A 19 -14.91 -5.17 -3.76
C GLY A 19 -14.52 -3.77 -3.31
N GLN A 20 -14.98 -3.27 -2.17
CA GLN A 20 -14.36 -2.04 -1.69
C GLN A 20 -12.93 -2.34 -1.25
N SER A 21 -11.98 -1.70 -1.93
CA SER A 21 -10.59 -1.71 -1.51
C SER A 21 -10.50 -1.18 -0.07
N ILE A 22 -9.63 -1.74 0.75
CA ILE A 22 -9.37 -1.22 2.10
C ILE A 22 -9.05 0.28 2.09
N PHE A 23 -8.45 0.76 1.02
CA PHE A 23 -8.15 2.17 0.82
C PHE A 23 -9.43 3.02 0.72
N GLU A 24 -10.45 2.55 0.02
CA GLU A 24 -11.76 3.22 -0.10
C GLU A 24 -12.53 3.16 1.21
N GLN A 25 -12.44 2.02 1.92
CA GLN A 25 -13.11 1.83 3.20
C GLN A 25 -12.61 2.82 4.25
N PHE A 26 -11.32 3.11 4.29
CA PHE A 26 -10.71 3.93 5.34
C PHE A 26 -10.26 5.33 4.90
N GLN A 27 -10.41 5.72 3.63
CA GLN A 27 -9.95 7.01 3.12
C GLN A 27 -10.48 8.24 3.88
N ASN A 28 -11.66 8.14 4.48
CA ASN A 28 -12.31 9.23 5.22
C ASN A 28 -12.32 8.99 6.75
N ASN A 29 -11.59 7.99 7.23
CA ASN A 29 -11.54 7.68 8.65
C ASN A 29 -10.60 8.63 9.39
N LYS A 30 -11.08 9.28 10.46
CA LYS A 30 -10.30 10.25 11.27
C LYS A 30 -9.04 9.68 11.93
N ASN A 31 -8.97 8.35 12.10
CA ASN A 31 -7.82 7.66 12.69
C ASN A 31 -6.83 7.14 11.65
N VAL A 32 -7.04 7.49 10.37
CA VAL A 32 -6.19 7.07 9.27
C VAL A 32 -5.69 8.29 8.51
N THR A 33 -4.40 8.31 8.19
CA THR A 33 -3.86 9.16 7.13
C THR A 33 -3.92 8.37 5.84
N SER A 34 -4.74 8.82 4.91
CA SER A 34 -4.87 8.21 3.58
C SER A 34 -4.19 9.07 2.53
N ILE A 35 -3.35 8.45 1.72
CA ILE A 35 -2.68 9.08 0.58
C ILE A 35 -3.10 8.32 -0.67
N SER A 36 -3.60 9.05 -1.66
CA SER A 36 -3.92 8.49 -2.99
C SER A 36 -3.41 9.44 -4.06
N ILE A 37 -2.50 8.95 -4.90
CA ILE A 37 -1.90 9.72 -5.98
C ILE A 37 -2.28 9.05 -7.30
N THR A 38 -2.99 9.78 -8.13
CA THR A 38 -3.41 9.32 -9.46
C THR A 38 -2.31 9.55 -10.50
N PRO A 39 -2.33 8.88 -11.66
CA PRO A 39 -1.38 9.13 -12.75
C PRO A 39 -1.32 10.60 -13.16
N LYS A 40 -2.48 11.27 -13.20
CA LYS A 40 -2.55 12.70 -13.54
C LYS A 40 -1.83 13.58 -12.50
N MET A 41 -1.96 13.26 -11.21
CA MET A 41 -1.23 13.97 -10.15
C MET A 41 0.28 13.72 -10.27
N PHE A 42 0.70 12.50 -10.56
CA PHE A 42 2.12 12.21 -10.80
C PHE A 42 2.67 12.99 -11.99
N GLN A 43 1.93 13.06 -13.11
CA GLN A 43 2.33 13.85 -14.27
C GLN A 43 2.48 15.34 -13.92
N MET A 44 1.57 15.90 -13.13
CA MET A 44 1.68 17.28 -12.65
C MET A 44 2.91 17.48 -11.74
N LEU A 45 3.15 16.59 -10.79
CA LEU A 45 4.33 16.62 -9.93
C LEU A 45 5.63 16.49 -10.75
N GLY A 46 5.63 15.59 -11.74
CA GLY A 46 6.75 15.43 -12.68
C GLY A 46 7.03 16.70 -13.46
N SER A 47 6.00 17.40 -13.95
CA SER A 47 6.19 18.65 -14.69
C SER A 47 6.74 19.79 -13.82
N LEU A 48 6.43 19.80 -12.53
CA LEU A 48 7.00 20.77 -11.58
C LEU A 48 8.45 20.44 -11.19
N ALA A 49 8.80 19.15 -11.11
CA ALA A 49 10.15 18.70 -10.77
C ALA A 49 11.16 18.86 -11.92
N ILE A 50 10.71 19.04 -13.16
CA ILE A 50 11.53 19.04 -14.39
C ILE A 50 12.23 20.40 -14.65
N SER A 51 12.10 21.37 -13.77
CA SER A 51 12.83 22.65 -13.92
C SER A 51 14.34 22.54 -13.69
N SER A 52 14.86 21.38 -13.27
CA SER A 52 16.29 21.12 -13.11
C SER A 52 16.70 19.92 -13.96
N ASP A 53 17.79 20.09 -14.74
CA ASP A 53 18.36 19.07 -15.63
C ASP A 53 19.28 18.08 -14.88
N ASP A 54 19.12 17.97 -13.54
CA ASP A 54 19.92 17.09 -12.70
C ASP A 54 19.50 15.60 -12.83
N SER A 55 20.42 14.73 -12.46
CA SER A 55 20.20 13.27 -12.54
C SER A 55 19.06 12.77 -11.64
N GLU A 56 18.82 13.44 -10.51
CA GLU A 56 17.74 13.07 -9.59
C GLU A 56 16.36 13.35 -10.18
N SER A 57 16.21 14.49 -10.89
CA SER A 57 14.97 14.85 -11.58
C SER A 57 14.62 13.87 -12.70
N LYS A 58 15.65 13.35 -13.42
CA LYS A 58 15.44 12.31 -14.44
C LYS A 58 14.95 11.01 -13.84
N VAL A 59 15.57 10.54 -12.75
CA VAL A 59 15.14 9.32 -12.04
C VAL A 59 13.72 9.48 -11.49
N LEU A 60 13.41 10.63 -10.90
CA LEU A 60 12.06 10.88 -10.38
C LEU A 60 11.01 10.86 -11.50
N LYS A 61 11.34 11.40 -12.67
CA LYS A 61 10.47 11.37 -13.85
C LYS A 61 10.21 9.94 -14.35
N GLU A 62 11.23 9.09 -14.38
CA GLU A 62 11.06 7.67 -14.74
C GLU A 62 10.16 6.96 -13.76
N ILE A 63 10.35 7.18 -12.44
CA ILE A 63 9.51 6.62 -11.39
C ILE A 63 8.05 7.04 -11.60
N ILE A 64 7.82 8.34 -11.78
CA ILE A 64 6.50 8.93 -11.95
C ILE A 64 5.79 8.38 -13.19
N ASN A 65 6.50 8.27 -14.30
CA ASN A 65 5.92 7.78 -15.56
C ASN A 65 5.58 6.28 -15.51
N GLY A 66 6.23 5.52 -14.63
CA GLY A 66 5.96 4.09 -14.46
C GLY A 66 4.77 3.79 -13.55
N ILE A 67 4.34 4.71 -12.69
CA ILE A 67 3.30 4.47 -11.69
C ILE A 67 1.91 4.78 -12.23
N ASN A 68 1.01 3.80 -12.16
CA ASN A 68 -0.40 3.94 -12.50
C ASN A 68 -1.29 4.24 -11.29
N SER A 69 -0.91 3.74 -10.12
CA SER A 69 -1.65 3.92 -8.87
C SER A 69 -0.69 3.89 -7.70
N PHE A 70 -0.88 4.81 -6.77
CA PHE A 70 -0.16 4.86 -5.49
C PHE A 70 -1.16 5.16 -4.40
N LYS A 71 -1.32 4.22 -3.48
CA LYS A 71 -2.25 4.33 -2.35
C LYS A 71 -1.54 3.94 -1.07
N ALA A 72 -1.65 4.76 -0.03
CA ALA A 72 -1.12 4.45 1.28
C ALA A 72 -2.13 4.73 2.39
N LEU A 73 -2.11 3.91 3.42
CA LEU A 73 -2.83 4.10 4.67
C LEU A 73 -1.84 4.05 5.83
N ILE A 74 -1.96 4.97 6.74
CA ILE A 74 -1.13 5.06 7.95
C ILE A 74 -2.07 5.21 9.14
N THR A 75 -1.90 4.37 10.16
CA THR A 75 -2.77 4.38 11.34
C THR A 75 -2.04 3.94 12.60
N GLY A 76 -2.55 4.37 13.75
CA GLY A 76 -2.22 3.85 15.09
C GLY A 76 -3.42 3.19 15.76
N SER A 77 -4.45 2.79 15.00
CA SER A 77 -5.66 2.15 15.55
C SER A 77 -5.57 0.64 15.40
N SER A 78 -5.57 -0.09 16.51
CA SER A 78 -5.48 -1.55 16.54
C SER A 78 -6.59 -2.25 15.75
N ASP A 79 -7.81 -1.71 15.80
CA ASP A 79 -8.94 -2.26 15.03
C ASP A 79 -8.67 -2.16 13.52
N ILE A 80 -8.18 -1.00 13.07
CA ILE A 80 -7.87 -0.77 11.65
C ILE A 80 -6.69 -1.62 11.22
N ILE A 81 -5.67 -1.78 12.08
CA ILE A 81 -4.53 -2.67 11.83
C ILE A 81 -4.99 -4.12 11.63
N THR A 82 -5.94 -4.59 12.44
CA THR A 82 -6.55 -5.91 12.29
C THR A 82 -7.24 -6.06 10.93
N HIS A 83 -7.97 -5.05 10.48
CA HIS A 83 -8.58 -5.03 9.14
C HIS A 83 -7.53 -5.04 8.03
N MET A 84 -6.46 -4.24 8.16
CA MET A 84 -5.34 -4.21 7.21
C MET A 84 -4.68 -5.59 7.11
N THR A 85 -4.38 -6.23 8.24
CA THR A 85 -3.75 -7.56 8.27
C THR A 85 -4.58 -8.59 7.51
N LYS A 86 -5.87 -8.68 7.82
CA LYS A 86 -6.79 -9.61 7.13
C LYS A 86 -6.92 -9.31 5.63
N TRP A 87 -6.94 -8.02 5.28
CA TRP A 87 -7.00 -7.63 3.87
C TRP A 87 -5.73 -8.02 3.13
N VAL A 88 -4.53 -7.78 3.71
CA VAL A 88 -3.25 -8.18 3.11
C VAL A 88 -3.19 -9.69 2.89
N GLU A 89 -3.56 -10.50 3.87
CA GLU A 89 -3.64 -11.95 3.76
C GLU A 89 -4.60 -12.39 2.65
N THR A 90 -5.75 -11.73 2.55
CA THR A 90 -6.75 -12.05 1.54
C THR A 90 -6.27 -11.67 0.14
N ILE A 91 -5.73 -10.46 -0.02
CA ILE A 91 -5.37 -9.93 -1.35
C ILE A 91 -4.10 -10.60 -1.89
N SER A 92 -3.13 -10.92 -1.02
CA SER A 92 -1.92 -11.62 -1.45
C SER A 92 -2.25 -12.98 -2.07
N ASN A 93 -3.17 -13.73 -1.47
CA ASN A 93 -3.62 -15.02 -2.00
C ASN A 93 -4.51 -14.86 -3.26
N LYS A 94 -5.47 -13.91 -3.23
CA LYS A 94 -6.42 -13.71 -4.31
C LYS A 94 -5.76 -13.20 -5.60
N GLU A 95 -4.81 -12.28 -5.47
CA GLU A 95 -4.11 -11.66 -6.59
C GLU A 95 -2.80 -12.37 -6.96
N ASP A 96 -2.51 -13.49 -6.30
CA ASP A 96 -1.29 -14.29 -6.54
C ASP A 96 -0.03 -13.43 -6.39
N LEU A 97 0.06 -12.73 -5.24
CA LEU A 97 1.22 -11.92 -4.91
C LEU A 97 2.31 -12.77 -4.26
N GLU A 98 3.52 -12.71 -4.78
CA GLU A 98 4.68 -13.36 -4.20
C GLU A 98 5.27 -12.54 -3.07
N GLN A 99 5.46 -13.13 -1.89
CA GLN A 99 6.17 -12.49 -0.79
C GLN A 99 7.67 -12.58 -1.03
N ILE A 100 8.31 -11.45 -1.30
CA ILE A 100 9.75 -11.39 -1.61
C ILE A 100 10.60 -11.00 -0.41
N ILE A 101 10.04 -10.28 0.56
CA ILE A 101 10.75 -9.84 1.76
C ILE A 101 9.84 -10.00 2.98
N ALA A 102 10.40 -10.57 4.05
CA ALA A 102 9.83 -10.56 5.38
C ALA A 102 10.90 -10.08 6.37
N ILE A 103 10.61 -9.02 7.10
CA ILE A 103 11.50 -8.47 8.13
C ILE A 103 10.76 -8.54 9.45
N THR A 104 11.43 -9.13 10.45
CA THR A 104 10.99 -9.04 11.84
C THR A 104 12.15 -8.50 12.65
N GLU A 105 12.03 -7.28 13.13
CA GLU A 105 13.07 -6.62 13.91
C GLU A 105 12.44 -5.99 15.16
N LYS A 106 12.81 -6.47 16.34
CA LYS A 106 12.24 -6.04 17.63
C LYS A 106 10.70 -6.17 17.59
N ASN A 107 10.01 -5.01 17.52
CA ASN A 107 8.55 -4.93 17.53
C ASN A 107 7.98 -4.61 16.12
N ILE A 108 8.79 -4.67 15.06
CA ILE A 108 8.34 -4.31 13.72
C ILE A 108 8.29 -5.56 12.86
N GLU A 109 7.14 -5.80 12.26
CA GLU A 109 6.97 -6.74 11.17
C GLU A 109 6.74 -5.96 9.89
N MET A 110 7.53 -6.27 8.83
CA MET A 110 7.33 -5.71 7.50
C MET A 110 7.35 -6.82 6.48
N ASN A 111 6.35 -6.83 5.62
CA ASN A 111 6.22 -7.78 4.52
C ASN A 111 6.09 -7.03 3.21
N ILE A 112 6.82 -7.48 2.18
CA ILE A 112 6.75 -6.95 0.83
C ILE A 112 6.32 -8.07 -0.10
N TYR A 113 5.23 -7.82 -0.80
CA TYR A 113 4.66 -8.71 -1.80
C TYR A 113 4.73 -8.06 -3.17
N THR A 114 4.93 -8.85 -4.20
CA THR A 114 5.01 -8.37 -5.58
C THR A 114 4.24 -9.26 -6.54
N LYS A 115 3.87 -8.69 -7.67
CA LYS A 115 3.37 -9.40 -8.83
C LYS A 115 4.13 -8.94 -10.06
N TYR A 116 4.64 -9.89 -10.82
CA TYR A 116 5.33 -9.61 -12.08
C TYR A 116 4.35 -9.45 -13.23
N GLY A 117 4.69 -8.59 -14.19
CA GLY A 117 3.98 -8.49 -15.46
C GLY A 117 4.31 -9.68 -16.36
N GLN A 118 3.34 -10.12 -17.16
CA GLN A 118 3.51 -11.28 -18.05
C GLN A 118 4.39 -10.98 -19.27
N GLU A 119 4.44 -9.74 -19.74
CA GLU A 119 5.04 -9.40 -21.04
C GLU A 119 6.53 -9.00 -20.96
N ASP A 120 6.98 -8.39 -19.88
CA ASP A 120 8.31 -7.79 -19.79
C ASP A 120 9.10 -8.14 -18.52
N GLY A 121 8.55 -9.03 -17.69
CA GLY A 121 9.20 -9.45 -16.43
C GLY A 121 9.35 -8.33 -15.38
N GLY A 122 8.86 -7.14 -15.66
CA GLY A 122 8.86 -6.02 -14.71
C GLY A 122 7.81 -6.19 -13.61
N LEU A 123 8.00 -5.54 -12.47
CA LEU A 123 7.02 -5.54 -11.40
C LEU A 123 5.78 -4.74 -11.81
N LYS A 124 4.61 -5.37 -11.68
CA LYS A 124 3.30 -4.76 -11.95
C LYS A 124 2.65 -4.22 -10.67
N THR A 125 2.87 -4.90 -9.56
CA THR A 125 2.29 -4.56 -8.27
C THR A 125 3.33 -4.71 -7.18
N ILE A 126 3.41 -3.75 -6.27
CA ILE A 126 4.15 -3.83 -5.01
C ILE A 126 3.18 -3.51 -3.89
N LEU A 127 3.08 -4.42 -2.93
CA LEU A 127 2.32 -4.25 -1.70
C LEU A 127 3.31 -4.31 -0.53
N ILE A 128 3.39 -3.24 0.26
CA ILE A 128 4.21 -3.17 1.47
C ILE A 128 3.28 -3.02 2.66
N PHE A 129 3.41 -3.91 3.62
CA PHE A 129 2.69 -3.83 4.87
C PHE A 129 3.68 -3.90 6.03
N SER A 130 3.68 -2.87 6.87
CA SER A 130 4.47 -2.80 8.09
C SER A 130 3.56 -2.54 9.27
N LYS A 131 3.76 -3.25 10.36
CA LYS A 131 3.08 -3.04 11.64
C LYS A 131 4.06 -3.16 12.79
N GLU A 132 3.83 -2.39 13.87
CA GLU A 132 4.48 -2.64 15.15
C GLU A 132 3.69 -3.69 15.92
N VAL A 133 4.38 -4.72 16.42
CA VAL A 133 3.84 -5.72 17.33
C VAL A 133 4.21 -5.29 18.75
N TYR A 134 3.21 -4.93 19.55
CA TYR A 134 3.46 -4.58 20.95
C TYR A 134 3.42 -5.82 21.81
N ASP A 135 4.44 -5.97 22.66
CA ASP A 135 4.35 -6.82 23.83
C ASP A 135 3.59 -6.04 24.90
N GLU A 136 2.39 -6.49 25.27
CA GLU A 136 1.49 -5.80 26.21
C GLU A 136 2.10 -5.49 27.56
N GLN A 137 3.28 -6.06 27.86
CA GLN A 137 3.96 -5.90 29.15
C GLN A 137 4.88 -4.68 29.26
N ASN A 138 5.12 -3.92 28.18
CA ASN A 138 6.08 -2.79 28.12
C ASN A 138 5.49 -1.49 27.61
N VAL A 139 4.26 -1.15 27.93
CA VAL A 139 3.63 0.10 27.49
C VAL A 139 3.92 1.24 28.47
N ASP A 140 5.03 1.93 28.29
CA ASP A 140 5.22 3.25 28.88
C ASP A 140 4.46 4.30 28.04
N ILE A 141 3.20 4.55 28.46
CA ILE A 141 2.29 5.44 27.76
C ILE A 141 2.71 6.89 28.02
N LYS A 142 3.47 7.49 27.12
CA LYS A 142 3.63 8.95 27.05
C LYS A 142 3.49 9.47 25.62
N TYR A 143 2.26 9.95 25.36
CA TYR A 143 1.91 11.02 24.39
C TYR A 143 2.71 11.13 23.07
N SER A 144 2.32 10.36 22.05
CA SER A 144 2.22 10.83 20.66
C SER A 144 1.31 9.88 19.89
N LYS A 145 0.61 10.37 18.85
CA LYS A 145 -0.09 9.48 17.89
C LYS A 145 1.00 8.62 17.23
N LYS A 146 1.24 7.44 17.78
CA LYS A 146 2.26 6.53 17.30
C LYS A 146 1.74 5.92 16.00
N VAL A 147 2.53 6.01 14.95
CA VAL A 147 2.26 5.25 13.73
C VAL A 147 2.57 3.80 14.04
N GLU A 148 1.55 2.95 14.05
CA GLU A 148 1.67 1.52 14.39
C GLU A 148 1.56 0.64 13.16
N ALA A 149 0.96 1.13 12.08
CA ALA A 149 0.93 0.41 10.81
C ALA A 149 0.96 1.34 9.61
N PHE A 150 1.57 0.83 8.57
CA PHE A 150 1.69 1.44 7.25
C PHE A 150 1.38 0.39 6.18
N LEU A 151 0.45 0.70 5.30
CA LEU A 151 0.08 -0.11 4.15
C LEU A 151 0.26 0.71 2.88
N LEU A 152 1.05 0.21 1.94
CA LEU A 152 1.30 0.83 0.64
C LEU A 152 0.99 -0.15 -0.48
N LEU A 153 0.21 0.29 -1.45
CA LEU A 153 -0.02 -0.40 -2.71
C LEU A 153 0.40 0.50 -3.87
N VAL A 154 1.30 0.00 -4.68
CA VAL A 154 1.75 0.66 -5.91
C VAL A 154 1.51 -0.27 -7.09
N GLU A 155 0.92 0.27 -8.15
CA GLU A 155 0.66 -0.45 -9.39
C GLU A 155 1.25 0.32 -10.56
N GLY A 156 1.83 -0.39 -11.52
CA GLY A 156 2.45 0.19 -12.71
C GLY A 156 3.65 -0.61 -13.17
N LYS A 157 4.47 -0.01 -14.01
CA LYS A 157 5.77 -0.53 -14.39
C LYS A 157 6.83 0.02 -13.46
N ILE A 158 7.19 -0.74 -12.43
CA ILE A 158 7.93 -0.26 -11.28
C ILE A 158 9.12 -1.16 -10.95
N SER A 159 10.08 -0.63 -10.21
CA SER A 159 11.14 -1.40 -9.55
C SER A 159 11.11 -1.15 -8.04
N ILE A 160 11.58 -2.12 -7.27
CA ILE A 160 11.67 -2.00 -5.80
C ILE A 160 12.58 -0.82 -5.43
N GLU A 161 13.71 -0.66 -6.13
CA GLU A 161 14.63 0.46 -5.91
C GLU A 161 13.93 1.82 -6.09
N ASN A 162 13.14 1.97 -7.14
CA ASN A 162 12.39 3.20 -7.41
C ASN A 162 11.34 3.48 -6.33
N ILE A 163 10.66 2.46 -5.83
CA ILE A 163 9.71 2.61 -4.72
C ILE A 163 10.40 2.98 -3.42
N SER A 164 11.54 2.39 -3.12
CA SER A 164 12.34 2.76 -1.94
C SER A 164 12.75 4.23 -1.96
N LYS A 165 13.24 4.72 -3.11
CA LYS A 165 13.56 6.13 -3.32
C LYS A 165 12.34 7.04 -3.12
N LEU A 166 11.18 6.64 -3.63
CA LEU A 166 9.94 7.39 -3.48
C LEU A 166 9.48 7.45 -2.03
N ILE A 167 9.45 6.32 -1.32
CA ILE A 167 9.09 6.22 0.10
C ILE A 167 10.02 7.09 0.96
N SER A 168 11.32 7.04 0.68
CA SER A 168 12.33 7.85 1.38
C SER A 168 12.13 9.35 1.14
N LYS A 169 11.85 9.76 -0.11
CA LYS A 169 11.59 11.16 -0.46
C LYS A 169 10.28 11.69 0.14
N LEU A 170 9.25 10.87 0.21
CA LEU A 170 7.97 11.21 0.83
C LEU A 170 8.01 11.13 2.37
N ASN A 171 9.14 10.73 2.95
CA ASN A 171 9.32 10.52 4.39
C ASN A 171 8.24 9.63 5.00
N LEU A 172 7.85 8.58 4.28
CA LEU A 172 6.84 7.63 4.73
C LEU A 172 7.41 6.66 5.77
N PRO A 173 6.58 6.13 6.67
CA PRO A 173 6.98 5.06 7.58
C PRO A 173 7.55 3.87 6.80
N GLY A 174 8.55 3.18 7.39
CA GLY A 174 9.18 2.02 6.75
C GLY A 174 10.41 2.33 5.90
N SER A 175 10.72 3.60 5.61
CA SER A 175 11.91 3.98 4.82
C SER A 175 13.23 3.49 5.43
N ASN A 176 13.35 3.49 6.76
CA ASN A 176 14.55 3.03 7.46
C ASN A 176 14.73 1.51 7.37
N GLN A 177 13.64 0.75 7.40
CA GLN A 177 13.65 -0.71 7.27
C GLN A 177 14.07 -1.12 5.84
N LEU A 178 13.57 -0.43 4.83
CA LEU A 178 13.95 -0.68 3.43
C LEU A 178 15.43 -0.43 3.18
N LYS A 179 15.98 0.67 3.72
CA LYS A 179 17.42 0.96 3.63
C LYS A 179 18.31 -0.13 4.25
N LYS A 180 17.87 -0.77 5.35
CA LYS A 180 18.62 -1.84 5.99
C LYS A 180 18.73 -3.12 5.15
N VAL A 181 17.75 -3.37 4.30
CA VAL A 181 17.75 -4.53 3.40
C VAL A 181 18.35 -4.23 2.03
N GLY A 182 18.96 -3.04 1.88
CA GLY A 182 19.67 -2.66 0.65
C GLY A 182 18.75 -2.23 -0.49
N ILE A 183 17.56 -1.81 -0.14
CA ILE A 183 16.55 -1.32 -1.09
C ILE A 183 16.35 0.18 -0.89
#